data_9f9502a9423b0904bc8671a5f8e3926f
#
_entry.id   9f9502a9423b0904bc8671a5f8e3926f
#
_cell.length_a   1.000
_cell.length_b   1.000
_cell.length_c   1.000
_cell.angle_alpha   90.00
_cell.angle_beta   90.00
_cell.angle_gamma   90.00
#
_symmetry.space_group_name_H-M   'P 1'
#
loop_
_entity.id
_entity.type
_entity.pdbx_description
1 polymer ?
#
loop_
_entity_poly.entity_id
_entity_poly.type
_entity_poly.pdbx_seq_one_letter_code
_entity_poly.pdbx_strand_id
1 'polypeptide(L)'
;MNEMLMMQLGVTQGIFQVNTDGVTHEESLRQPAESGNCLNWIAGHLVTAYNSILPTLGEERVWSESQDEIYKRGSDPLSGPEGAVEFDEICDAFDNAHQRVMQGLGNLAAERLAEPAPYSPGNNPDETLGSLLYLIAFHQAYHVGQLGLGRRVVGRVGGVK
;
A
#
# COMPACT_ATOMS: atom_id res chain seq x y z
N MET A 1 12.12 0.62 18.48
CA MET A 1 12.16 0.66 16.98
C MET A 1 10.78 0.51 16.39
N ASN A 2 9.97 -0.44 16.83
CA ASN A 2 8.60 -0.63 16.34
C ASN A 2 7.71 0.61 16.50
N GLU A 3 7.81 1.35 17.60
CA GLU A 3 6.97 2.55 17.85
C GLU A 3 7.16 3.64 16.79
N MET A 4 8.39 3.94 16.39
CA MET A 4 8.64 4.95 15.35
C MET A 4 8.14 4.51 13.98
N LEU A 5 8.30 3.22 13.67
CA LEU A 5 7.77 2.62 12.44
C LEU A 5 6.23 2.69 12.43
N MET A 6 5.59 2.30 13.54
CA MET A 6 4.15 2.37 13.70
C MET A 6 3.64 3.82 13.60
N MET A 7 4.34 4.78 14.19
CA MET A 7 4.00 6.21 14.06
C MET A 7 4.06 6.67 12.59
N GLN A 8 5.12 6.32 11.86
CA GLN A 8 5.26 6.66 10.44
C GLN A 8 4.13 6.04 9.60
N LEU A 9 3.83 4.76 9.82
CA LEU A 9 2.75 4.06 9.13
C LEU A 9 1.39 4.69 9.44
N GLY A 10 1.13 5.08 10.68
CA GLY A 10 -0.09 5.78 11.07
C GLY A 10 -0.25 7.15 10.42
N VAL A 11 0.83 7.93 10.31
CA VAL A 11 0.81 9.23 9.61
C VAL A 11 0.50 9.02 8.12
N THR A 12 1.16 8.07 7.47
CA THR A 12 0.93 7.81 6.05
C THR A 12 -0.46 7.23 5.77
N GLN A 13 -1.01 6.45 6.72
CA GLN A 13 -2.41 5.99 6.65
C GLN A 13 -3.39 7.18 6.66
N GLY A 14 -3.22 8.12 7.59
CA GLY A 14 -4.06 9.33 7.61
C GLY A 14 -3.97 10.13 6.31
N ILE A 15 -2.79 10.24 5.70
CA ILE A 15 -2.60 10.92 4.41
C ILE A 15 -3.24 10.11 3.27
N PHE A 16 -3.18 8.78 3.31
CA PHE A 16 -3.89 7.91 2.35
C PHE A 16 -5.39 8.23 2.38
N GLN A 17 -6.02 8.20 3.55
CA GLN A 17 -7.45 8.47 3.72
C GLN A 17 -7.82 9.86 3.18
N VAL A 18 -7.04 10.89 3.50
CA VAL A 18 -7.26 12.25 2.98
C VAL A 18 -7.13 12.32 1.46
N ASN A 19 -6.20 11.57 0.86
CA ASN A 19 -5.98 11.58 -0.59
C ASN A 19 -7.03 10.76 -1.36
N THR A 20 -7.66 9.78 -0.74
CA THR A 20 -8.69 8.94 -1.36
C THR A 20 -10.12 9.43 -1.08
N ASP A 21 -10.32 10.25 -0.05
CA ASP A 21 -11.62 10.75 0.39
C ASP A 21 -12.42 11.37 -0.76
N GLY A 22 -13.64 10.86 -0.97
CA GLY A 22 -14.58 11.29 -1.97
C GLY A 22 -14.16 11.05 -3.43
N VAL A 23 -13.05 10.35 -3.71
CA VAL A 23 -12.70 9.92 -5.08
C VAL A 23 -13.64 8.80 -5.50
N THR A 24 -14.33 8.95 -6.62
CA THR A 24 -15.23 7.91 -7.15
C THR A 24 -14.43 6.81 -7.86
N HIS A 25 -15.05 5.63 -8.04
CA HIS A 25 -14.45 4.56 -8.82
C HIS A 25 -14.05 5.02 -10.23
N GLU A 26 -14.92 5.70 -10.94
CA GLU A 26 -14.64 6.24 -12.28
C GLU A 26 -13.42 7.20 -12.27
N GLU A 27 -13.37 8.12 -11.31
CA GLU A 27 -12.24 9.02 -11.16
C GLU A 27 -10.95 8.29 -10.86
N SER A 28 -11.00 7.25 -10.02
CA SER A 28 -9.83 6.47 -9.63
C SER A 28 -9.16 5.74 -10.81
N LEU A 29 -9.91 5.46 -11.87
CA LEU A 29 -9.44 4.79 -13.08
C LEU A 29 -8.85 5.74 -14.13
N ARG A 30 -8.97 7.07 -13.95
CA ARG A 30 -8.39 8.03 -14.91
C ARG A 30 -6.88 7.94 -14.90
N GLN A 31 -6.32 7.60 -16.05
CA GLN A 31 -4.89 7.55 -16.22
C GLN A 31 -4.28 8.98 -16.20
N PRO A 32 -3.15 9.21 -15.52
CA PRO A 32 -2.36 10.40 -15.78
C PRO A 32 -1.91 10.39 -17.23
N ALA A 33 -1.77 11.58 -17.87
CA ALA A 33 -1.43 11.69 -19.28
C ALA A 33 -0.18 10.88 -19.62
N GLU A 34 -0.13 10.25 -20.76
CA GLU A 34 0.98 9.54 -21.41
C GLU A 34 1.66 8.38 -20.65
N SER A 35 1.81 8.42 -19.33
CA SER A 35 2.41 7.31 -18.56
C SER A 35 2.11 7.42 -17.07
N GLY A 36 2.10 6.30 -16.39
CA GLY A 36 1.89 6.20 -14.94
C GLY A 36 0.66 5.37 -14.60
N ASN A 37 0.50 5.12 -13.31
CA ASN A 37 -0.62 4.33 -12.79
C ASN A 37 -1.73 5.25 -12.27
N CYS A 38 -2.98 4.87 -12.49
CA CYS A 38 -4.14 5.57 -11.95
C CYS A 38 -4.24 5.36 -10.43
N LEU A 39 -5.11 6.16 -9.79
CA LEU A 39 -5.35 6.08 -8.33
C LEU A 39 -5.75 4.68 -7.88
N ASN A 40 -6.63 4.00 -8.64
CA ASN A 40 -7.08 2.66 -8.36
C ASN A 40 -5.90 1.67 -8.28
N TRP A 41 -5.03 1.70 -9.30
CA TRP A 41 -3.86 0.81 -9.32
C TRP A 41 -2.90 1.11 -8.17
N ILE A 42 -2.62 2.39 -7.88
CA ILE A 42 -1.69 2.78 -6.81
C ILE A 42 -2.24 2.35 -5.44
N ALA A 43 -3.52 2.57 -5.18
CA ALA A 43 -4.14 2.16 -3.92
C ALA A 43 -4.14 0.62 -3.77
N GLY A 44 -4.52 -0.11 -4.81
CA GLY A 44 -4.48 -1.58 -4.81
C GLY A 44 -3.06 -2.13 -4.63
N HIS A 45 -2.05 -1.48 -5.25
CA HIS A 45 -0.65 -1.85 -5.06
C HIS A 45 -0.18 -1.69 -3.60
N LEU A 46 -0.68 -0.70 -2.89
CA LEU A 46 -0.41 -0.54 -1.46
C LEU A 46 -1.04 -1.67 -0.62
N VAL A 47 -2.26 -2.12 -0.97
CA VAL A 47 -2.87 -3.29 -0.32
C VAL A 47 -2.04 -4.54 -0.56
N THR A 48 -1.62 -4.79 -1.82
CA THR A 48 -0.76 -5.93 -2.18
C THR A 48 0.56 -5.92 -1.41
N ALA A 49 1.17 -4.74 -1.22
CA ALA A 49 2.39 -4.61 -0.44
C ALA A 49 2.18 -5.02 1.03
N TYR A 50 1.10 -4.59 1.66
CA TYR A 50 0.74 -5.03 3.00
C TYR A 50 0.38 -6.52 3.03
N ASN A 51 -0.42 -6.99 2.06
CA ASN A 51 -0.84 -8.37 1.96
C ASN A 51 0.34 -9.36 1.93
N SER A 52 1.47 -8.93 1.33
CA SER A 52 2.69 -9.73 1.23
C SER A 52 3.41 -9.94 2.56
N ILE A 53 3.31 -9.00 3.52
CA ILE A 53 4.01 -9.07 4.80
C ILE A 53 3.13 -9.59 5.95
N LEU A 54 1.81 -9.52 5.85
CA LEU A 54 0.88 -9.94 6.89
C LEU A 54 1.17 -11.35 7.45
N PRO A 55 1.41 -12.40 6.63
CA PRO A 55 1.71 -13.73 7.15
C PRO A 55 2.97 -13.78 8.02
N THR A 56 3.99 -12.97 7.69
CA THR A 56 5.24 -12.89 8.47
C THR A 56 5.01 -12.22 9.83
N LEU A 57 4.02 -11.36 9.91
CA LEU A 57 3.59 -10.73 11.15
C LEU A 57 2.58 -11.58 11.96
N GLY A 58 2.22 -12.77 11.46
CA GLY A 58 1.25 -13.66 12.10
C GLY A 58 -0.21 -13.30 11.84
N GLU A 59 -0.46 -12.49 10.81
CA GLU A 59 -1.78 -12.01 10.43
C GLU A 59 -2.24 -12.65 9.12
N GLU A 60 -3.56 -12.74 8.93
CA GLU A 60 -4.14 -13.24 7.68
C GLU A 60 -4.13 -12.16 6.60
N ARG A 61 -4.02 -12.60 5.35
CA ARG A 61 -4.17 -11.75 4.17
C ARG A 61 -5.57 -11.13 4.12
N VAL A 62 -5.69 -9.94 3.54
CA VAL A 62 -6.97 -9.21 3.44
C VAL A 62 -7.69 -9.44 2.12
N TRP A 63 -6.97 -9.85 1.08
CA TRP A 63 -7.54 -10.23 -0.20
C TRP A 63 -6.81 -11.41 -0.85
N SER A 64 -7.38 -11.92 -1.94
CA SER A 64 -6.96 -13.13 -2.64
C SER A 64 -5.71 -12.92 -3.50
N GLU A 65 -5.08 -14.03 -3.91
CA GLU A 65 -3.98 -14.01 -4.87
C GLU A 65 -4.41 -13.40 -6.22
N SER A 66 -5.65 -13.63 -6.66
CA SER A 66 -6.15 -13.06 -7.90
C SER A 66 -6.23 -11.53 -7.86
N GLN A 67 -6.55 -10.94 -6.70
CA GLN A 67 -6.52 -9.50 -6.51
C GLN A 67 -5.08 -8.98 -6.45
N ASP A 68 -4.17 -9.68 -5.75
CA ASP A 68 -2.74 -9.35 -5.73
C ASP A 68 -2.15 -9.32 -7.15
N GLU A 69 -2.52 -10.26 -8.03
CA GLU A 69 -2.03 -10.34 -9.41
C GLU A 69 -2.35 -9.10 -10.24
N ILE A 70 -3.50 -8.45 -10.00
CA ILE A 70 -3.91 -7.22 -10.70
C ILE A 70 -2.97 -6.05 -10.34
N TYR A 71 -2.59 -5.95 -9.06
CA TYR A 71 -1.91 -4.78 -8.49
C TYR A 71 -0.44 -5.02 -8.12
N LYS A 72 0.11 -6.20 -8.41
CA LYS A 72 1.52 -6.49 -8.11
C LYS A 72 2.47 -5.61 -8.93
N ARG A 73 3.68 -5.44 -8.43
CA ARG A 73 4.75 -4.79 -9.19
C ARG A 73 4.96 -5.46 -10.55
N GLY A 74 4.92 -4.66 -11.60
CA GLY A 74 5.11 -5.11 -12.98
C GLY A 74 3.86 -5.67 -13.66
N SER A 75 2.68 -5.58 -13.02
CA SER A 75 1.42 -5.83 -13.72
C SER A 75 1.15 -4.73 -14.76
N ASP A 76 0.34 -5.06 -15.76
CA ASP A 76 -0.09 -4.08 -16.77
C ASP A 76 -0.91 -2.95 -16.13
N PRO A 77 -0.82 -1.73 -16.65
CA PRO A 77 -1.72 -0.65 -16.24
C PRO A 77 -3.18 -1.01 -16.46
N LEU A 78 -4.04 -0.61 -15.55
CA LEU A 78 -5.49 -0.78 -15.74
C LEU A 78 -5.94 0.00 -16.98
N SER A 79 -6.58 -0.68 -17.91
CA SER A 79 -7.08 -0.07 -19.16
C SER A 79 -8.51 0.45 -19.05
N GLY A 80 -9.17 0.27 -17.91
CA GLY A 80 -10.56 0.65 -17.65
C GLY A 80 -11.15 -0.10 -16.45
N PRO A 81 -12.46 -0.11 -16.27
CA PRO A 81 -13.12 -0.74 -15.14
C PRO A 81 -13.07 -2.27 -15.18
N GLU A 82 -12.84 -2.85 -16.36
CA GLU A 82 -12.82 -4.31 -16.52
C GLU A 82 -11.63 -4.92 -15.77
N GLY A 83 -11.92 -5.75 -14.79
CA GLY A 83 -10.91 -6.38 -13.92
C GLY A 83 -10.40 -5.52 -12.77
N ALA A 84 -10.78 -4.23 -12.70
CA ALA A 84 -10.44 -3.39 -11.54
C ALA A 84 -11.34 -3.72 -10.35
N VAL A 85 -10.76 -3.71 -9.15
CA VAL A 85 -11.54 -3.77 -7.90
C VAL A 85 -12.18 -2.41 -7.64
N GLU A 86 -13.42 -2.40 -7.11
CA GLU A 86 -14.11 -1.18 -6.70
C GLU A 86 -13.24 -0.34 -5.75
N PHE A 87 -13.19 0.98 -5.98
CA PHE A 87 -12.22 1.82 -5.27
C PHE A 87 -12.47 1.88 -3.76
N ASP A 88 -13.73 1.88 -3.35
CA ASP A 88 -14.11 1.83 -1.94
C ASP A 88 -13.68 0.50 -1.29
N GLU A 89 -13.82 -0.63 -2.01
CA GLU A 89 -13.32 -1.92 -1.53
C GLU A 89 -11.79 -1.93 -1.34
N ILE A 90 -11.05 -1.26 -2.24
CA ILE A 90 -9.60 -1.11 -2.09
C ILE A 90 -9.26 -0.28 -0.85
N CYS A 91 -9.98 0.82 -0.61
CA CYS A 91 -9.76 1.67 0.56
C CYS A 91 -10.05 0.91 1.86
N ASP A 92 -11.15 0.17 1.91
CA ASP A 92 -11.50 -0.68 3.05
C ASP A 92 -10.47 -1.79 3.28
N ALA A 93 -10.00 -2.43 2.21
CA ALA A 93 -8.96 -3.45 2.28
C ALA A 93 -7.63 -2.87 2.79
N PHE A 94 -7.27 -1.66 2.37
CA PHE A 94 -6.07 -0.98 2.85
C PHE A 94 -6.16 -0.64 4.35
N ASP A 95 -7.30 -0.12 4.80
CA ASP A 95 -7.55 0.18 6.22
C ASP A 95 -7.48 -1.09 7.08
N ASN A 96 -8.09 -2.18 6.61
CA ASN A 96 -8.02 -3.48 7.28
C ASN A 96 -6.59 -4.04 7.32
N ALA A 97 -5.86 -3.98 6.19
CA ALA A 97 -4.48 -4.42 6.13
C ALA A 97 -3.58 -3.59 7.07
N HIS A 98 -3.78 -2.28 7.12
CA HIS A 98 -3.07 -1.41 8.04
C HIS A 98 -3.30 -1.79 9.51
N GLN A 99 -4.56 -2.02 9.91
CA GLN A 99 -4.88 -2.43 11.28
C GLN A 99 -4.16 -3.74 11.65
N ARG A 100 -4.16 -4.73 10.76
CA ARG A 100 -3.44 -6.01 10.97
C ARG A 100 -1.93 -5.82 11.03
N VAL A 101 -1.34 -4.99 10.16
CA VAL A 101 0.09 -4.66 10.22
C VAL A 101 0.43 -4.02 11.56
N MET A 102 -0.38 -3.06 12.04
CA MET A 102 -0.17 -2.42 13.35
C MET A 102 -0.28 -3.43 14.50
N GLN A 103 -1.25 -4.34 14.45
CA GLN A 103 -1.39 -5.42 15.43
C GLN A 103 -0.18 -6.36 15.42
N GLY A 104 0.23 -6.82 14.24
CA GLY A 104 1.37 -7.70 14.09
C GLY A 104 2.68 -7.06 14.54
N LEU A 105 2.90 -5.77 14.23
CA LEU A 105 4.06 -5.00 14.71
C LEU A 105 4.05 -4.82 16.24
N GLY A 106 2.88 -4.61 16.83
CA GLY A 106 2.72 -4.50 18.29
C GLY A 106 3.09 -5.79 19.02
N ASN A 107 2.86 -6.94 18.38
CA ASN A 107 3.16 -8.27 18.92
C ASN A 107 4.56 -8.79 18.52
N LEU A 108 5.27 -8.09 17.63
CA LEU A 108 6.56 -8.54 17.09
C LEU A 108 7.68 -8.37 18.13
N ALA A 109 8.30 -9.47 18.53
CA ALA A 109 9.47 -9.44 19.37
C ALA A 109 10.66 -8.74 18.68
N ALA A 110 11.39 -7.90 19.41
CA ALA A 110 12.45 -7.07 18.85
C ALA A 110 13.58 -7.90 18.18
N GLU A 111 13.83 -9.08 18.70
CA GLU A 111 14.84 -10.01 18.19
C GLU A 111 14.55 -10.48 16.78
N ARG A 112 13.28 -10.61 16.42
CA ARG A 112 12.83 -11.02 15.09
C ARG A 112 13.22 -10.03 14.00
N LEU A 113 13.44 -8.76 14.34
CA LEU A 113 13.86 -7.76 13.36
C LEU A 113 15.21 -8.05 12.71
N ALA A 114 16.07 -8.85 13.38
CA ALA A 114 17.35 -9.28 12.85
C ALA A 114 17.27 -10.60 12.05
N GLU A 115 16.11 -11.27 12.04
CA GLU A 115 15.92 -12.50 11.25
C GLU A 115 15.96 -12.18 9.74
N PRO A 116 16.39 -13.13 8.90
CA PRO A 116 16.30 -12.97 7.45
C PRO A 116 14.87 -12.64 7.00
N ALA A 117 14.74 -11.70 6.09
CA ALA A 117 13.45 -11.36 5.50
C ALA A 117 12.92 -12.52 4.63
N PRO A 118 11.57 -12.71 4.53
CA PRO A 118 10.99 -13.74 3.68
C PRO A 118 11.21 -13.48 2.18
N TYR A 119 11.48 -12.24 1.81
CA TYR A 119 11.81 -11.79 0.45
C TYR A 119 12.53 -10.43 0.51
N SER A 120 13.19 -10.06 -0.60
CA SER A 120 13.78 -8.72 -0.75
C SER A 120 13.34 -8.10 -2.08
N PRO A 121 12.61 -6.98 -2.08
CA PRO A 121 12.23 -6.27 -3.30
C PRO A 121 13.42 -5.73 -4.11
N GLY A 122 14.55 -5.50 -3.43
CA GLY A 122 15.81 -5.02 -4.02
C GLY A 122 16.82 -6.12 -4.36
N ASN A 123 16.46 -7.42 -4.19
CA ASN A 123 17.38 -8.56 -4.33
C ASN A 123 18.61 -8.47 -3.41
N ASN A 124 18.46 -7.89 -2.22
CA ASN A 124 19.50 -7.83 -1.22
C ASN A 124 19.56 -9.20 -0.49
N PRO A 125 20.69 -9.97 -0.57
CA PRO A 125 20.78 -11.27 0.09
C PRO A 125 20.83 -11.16 1.63
N ASP A 126 21.18 -9.99 2.14
CA ASP A 126 21.29 -9.71 3.58
C ASP A 126 20.06 -8.96 4.12
N GLU A 127 18.94 -9.01 3.40
CA GLU A 127 17.70 -8.37 3.84
C GLU A 127 17.20 -8.98 5.14
N THR A 128 16.95 -8.13 6.13
CA THR A 128 16.36 -8.55 7.41
C THR A 128 14.88 -8.17 7.47
N LEU A 129 14.13 -8.80 8.37
CA LEU A 129 12.74 -8.42 8.59
C LEU A 129 12.62 -6.92 8.96
N GLY A 130 13.56 -6.42 9.76
CA GLY A 130 13.60 -4.99 10.13
C GLY A 130 13.79 -4.09 8.92
N SER A 131 14.77 -4.37 8.03
CA SER A 131 15.01 -3.57 6.83
C SER A 131 13.86 -3.66 5.84
N LEU A 132 13.25 -4.83 5.67
CA LEU A 132 12.05 -5.01 4.84
C LEU A 132 10.87 -4.17 5.34
N LEU A 133 10.62 -4.16 6.66
CA LEU A 133 9.54 -3.36 7.24
C LEU A 133 9.77 -1.84 7.04
N TYR A 134 11.00 -1.36 7.15
CA TYR A 134 11.35 0.02 6.80
C TYR A 134 11.13 0.32 5.32
N LEU A 135 11.49 -0.62 4.45
CA LEU A 135 11.27 -0.48 3.01
C LEU A 135 9.77 -0.41 2.69
N ILE A 136 8.94 -1.21 3.35
CA ILE A 136 7.47 -1.14 3.20
C ILE A 136 6.93 0.22 3.66
N ALA A 137 7.42 0.76 4.79
CA ALA A 137 7.00 2.09 5.24
C ALA A 137 7.43 3.21 4.28
N PHE A 138 8.64 3.15 3.73
CA PHE A 138 9.09 4.07 2.67
C PHE A 138 8.22 3.93 1.41
N HIS A 139 7.96 2.71 0.97
CA HIS A 139 7.13 2.40 -0.20
C HIS A 139 5.71 2.96 -0.03
N GLN A 140 5.11 2.79 1.16
CA GLN A 140 3.82 3.38 1.46
C GLN A 140 3.86 4.91 1.34
N ALA A 141 4.83 5.58 1.96
CA ALA A 141 4.96 7.04 1.91
C ALA A 141 5.14 7.54 0.47
N TYR A 142 5.95 6.84 -0.34
CA TYR A 142 6.16 7.15 -1.75
C TYR A 142 4.86 7.11 -2.55
N HIS A 143 4.11 6.01 -2.45
CA HIS A 143 2.86 5.84 -3.20
C HIS A 143 1.71 6.70 -2.68
N VAL A 144 1.66 6.96 -1.39
CA VAL A 144 0.68 7.92 -0.81
C VAL A 144 0.92 9.33 -1.36
N GLY A 145 2.17 9.72 -1.59
CA GLY A 145 2.50 10.97 -2.31
C GLY A 145 1.99 10.98 -3.74
N GLN A 146 2.09 9.85 -4.45
CA GLN A 146 1.52 9.71 -5.81
C GLN A 146 -0.02 9.79 -5.80
N LEU A 147 -0.71 9.22 -4.80
CA LEU A 147 -2.16 9.40 -4.64
C LEU A 147 -2.54 10.88 -4.50
N GLY A 148 -1.76 11.66 -3.75
CA GLY A 148 -1.98 13.10 -3.63
C GLY A 148 -1.83 13.88 -4.95
N LEU A 149 -0.91 13.46 -5.82
CA LEU A 149 -0.79 13.99 -7.18
C LEU A 149 -1.95 13.54 -8.07
N GLY A 150 -2.26 12.23 -8.05
CA GLY A 150 -3.36 11.65 -8.80
C GLY A 150 -4.71 12.30 -8.48
N ARG A 151 -4.97 12.61 -7.20
CA ARG A 151 -6.16 13.35 -6.77
C ARG A 151 -6.31 14.70 -7.50
N ARG A 152 -5.21 15.41 -7.74
CA ARG A 152 -5.22 16.67 -8.50
C ARG A 152 -5.44 16.44 -9.99
N VAL A 153 -4.91 15.36 -10.54
CA VAL A 153 -5.12 14.96 -11.95
C VAL A 153 -6.61 14.73 -12.24
N VAL A 154 -7.34 14.16 -11.30
CA VAL A 154 -8.79 13.95 -11.45
C VAL A 154 -9.63 15.19 -11.11
N GLY A 155 -8.98 16.33 -10.87
CA GLY A 155 -9.64 17.64 -10.68
C GLY A 155 -10.07 17.94 -9.24
N ARG A 156 -9.62 17.14 -8.27
CA ARG A 156 -9.93 17.36 -6.86
C ARG A 156 -8.87 18.20 -6.17
N VAL A 157 -9.26 18.94 -5.15
CA VAL A 157 -8.32 19.71 -4.32
C VAL A 157 -7.38 18.74 -3.59
N GLY A 158 -6.10 19.07 -3.52
CA GLY A 158 -5.12 18.27 -2.78
C GLY A 158 -5.51 18.13 -1.30
N GLY A 159 -5.42 16.92 -0.77
CA GLY A 159 -5.78 16.60 0.61
C GLY A 159 -4.85 17.26 1.62
N VAL A 160 -3.56 17.33 1.31
CA VAL A 160 -2.55 18.02 2.11
C VAL A 160 -2.26 19.39 1.47
N LYS A 161 -2.41 20.46 2.25
CA LYS A 161 -2.17 21.85 1.83
C LYS A 161 -0.76 22.28 2.21
#